data_35cf81e0f7689a190b0f8a9e4d167f7e
#
_entry.id   35cf81e0f7689a190b0f8a9e4d167f7e
#
_cell.length_a   1.000
_cell.length_b   1.000
_cell.length_c   1.000
_cell.angle_alpha   90.00
_cell.angle_beta   90.00
_cell.angle_gamma   90.00
#
_symmetry.space_group_name_H-M   'P 1'
#
loop_
_entity.id
_entity.type
_entity.pdbx_description
1 polymer ?
#
loop_
_entity_poly.entity_id
_entity_poly.type
_entity_poly.pdbx_seq_one_letter_code
_entity_poly.pdbx_strand_id
1 'polypeptide(L)'
;SADSSTVDVALTGSSNTFDIDWGAAASSERLNWDLDLTGSSNVWDINIDADDVVWDVDVIGSSNNFATTQLDGGYNSLTMEWIGSGGDIDILQSSGTCGGSISSCYGVINADFDSENAVVNIKQKDTTD
;
A
#
# COMPACT_ATOMS: atom_id res chain seq x y z
N SER A 1 -5.77 17.55 -17.13
CA SER A 1 -6.34 17.74 -15.80
C SER A 1 -5.85 16.59 -14.94
N ALA A 2 -5.21 16.90 -13.82
CA ALA A 2 -4.88 15.86 -12.85
C ALA A 2 -6.20 15.45 -12.17
N ASP A 3 -6.69 14.29 -12.49
CA ASP A 3 -7.82 13.71 -11.78
C ASP A 3 -7.31 13.15 -10.45
N SER A 4 -8.01 13.41 -9.37
CA SER A 4 -7.73 12.83 -8.07
C SER A 4 -8.89 11.95 -7.64
N SER A 5 -8.58 10.73 -7.28
CA SER A 5 -9.54 9.78 -6.74
C SER A 5 -9.24 9.50 -5.27
N THR A 6 -10.28 9.40 -4.46
CA THR A 6 -10.16 8.99 -3.06
C THR A 6 -10.97 7.70 -2.87
N VAL A 7 -10.35 6.73 -2.25
CA VAL A 7 -10.97 5.48 -1.85
C VAL A 7 -10.84 5.36 -0.33
N ASP A 8 -11.97 5.25 0.33
CA ASP A 8 -12.09 5.09 1.77
C ASP A 8 -12.80 3.76 2.03
N VAL A 9 -12.11 2.86 2.71
CA VAL A 9 -12.60 1.50 2.98
C VAL A 9 -12.43 1.17 4.45
N ALA A 10 -13.52 1.06 5.16
CA ALA A 10 -13.55 0.56 6.54
C ALA A 10 -14.13 -0.85 6.59
N LEU A 11 -13.31 -1.81 6.99
CA LEU A 11 -13.71 -3.22 7.08
C LEU A 11 -13.56 -3.74 8.49
N THR A 12 -14.65 -4.29 8.99
CA THR A 12 -14.69 -4.92 10.31
C THR A 12 -15.17 -6.35 10.20
N GLY A 13 -14.40 -7.27 10.73
CA GLY A 13 -14.76 -8.69 10.72
C GLY A 13 -13.54 -9.59 10.72
N SER A 14 -13.78 -10.89 10.68
CA SER A 14 -12.72 -11.89 10.73
C SER A 14 -12.85 -12.89 9.60
N SER A 15 -11.71 -13.40 9.14
CA SER A 15 -11.62 -14.40 8.06
C SER A 15 -12.20 -13.92 6.72
N ASN A 16 -12.02 -12.65 6.42
CA ASN A 16 -12.38 -12.10 5.12
C ASN A 16 -11.18 -12.14 4.18
N THR A 17 -11.45 -12.31 2.90
CA THR A 17 -10.47 -12.11 1.83
C THR A 17 -10.88 -10.90 1.02
N PHE A 18 -9.94 -10.03 0.79
CA PHE A 18 -10.12 -8.80 0.05
C PHE A 18 -9.03 -8.70 -1.00
N ASP A 19 -9.42 -8.59 -2.24
CA ASP A 19 -8.54 -8.55 -3.41
C ASP A 19 -8.91 -7.31 -4.23
N ILE A 20 -7.96 -6.43 -4.43
CA ILE A 20 -8.13 -5.20 -5.20
C ILE A 20 -7.04 -5.11 -6.24
N ASP A 21 -7.44 -5.08 -7.49
CA ASP A 21 -6.58 -4.71 -8.61
C ASP A 21 -7.01 -3.34 -9.15
N TRP A 22 -6.17 -2.35 -8.97
CA TRP A 22 -6.37 -1.01 -9.51
C TRP A 22 -5.31 -0.73 -10.55
N GLY A 23 -5.68 -0.79 -11.82
CA GLY A 23 -4.81 -0.47 -12.95
C GLY A 23 -5.19 0.86 -13.59
N ALA A 24 -4.28 1.81 -13.61
CA ALA A 24 -4.45 3.05 -14.34
C ALA A 24 -3.78 2.96 -15.72
N ALA A 25 -4.57 2.99 -16.76
CA ALA A 25 -4.08 2.95 -18.14
C ALA A 25 -3.56 4.30 -18.65
N ALA A 26 -3.51 5.36 -17.83
CA ALA A 26 -3.09 6.68 -18.29
C ALA A 26 -2.55 7.58 -17.17
N SER A 27 -1.46 8.20 -17.50
CA SER A 27 -0.68 9.22 -16.82
C SER A 27 -1.45 10.22 -15.95
N SER A 28 -0.91 10.46 -14.74
CA SER A 28 -1.20 11.55 -13.80
C SER A 28 -2.53 11.46 -13.04
N GLU A 29 -2.86 10.31 -12.53
CA GLU A 29 -3.91 10.18 -11.52
C GLU A 29 -3.29 10.22 -10.11
N ARG A 30 -3.79 11.11 -9.26
CA ARG A 30 -3.54 11.05 -7.83
C ARG A 30 -4.55 10.13 -7.19
N LEU A 31 -4.06 9.10 -6.52
CA LEU A 31 -4.90 8.16 -5.83
C LEU A 31 -4.62 8.27 -4.32
N ASN A 32 -5.65 8.53 -3.56
CA ASN A 32 -5.59 8.57 -2.11
C ASN A 32 -6.41 7.42 -1.53
N TRP A 33 -5.75 6.54 -0.80
CA TRP A 33 -6.35 5.38 -0.15
C TRP A 33 -6.31 5.55 1.36
N ASP A 34 -7.46 5.33 1.97
CA ASP A 34 -7.65 5.29 3.43
C ASP A 34 -8.29 3.94 3.77
N LEU A 35 -7.55 3.09 4.46
CA LEU A 35 -7.94 1.70 4.74
C LEU A 35 -7.93 1.44 6.24
N ASP A 36 -9.11 1.37 6.83
CA ASP A 36 -9.32 0.98 8.23
C ASP A 36 -9.72 -0.49 8.33
N LEU A 37 -8.81 -1.32 8.80
CA LEU A 37 -8.98 -2.77 8.84
C LEU A 37 -9.02 -3.28 10.27
N THR A 38 -10.19 -3.69 10.74
CA THR A 38 -10.34 -4.21 12.11
C THR A 38 -10.83 -5.66 12.10
N GLY A 39 -10.07 -6.55 12.76
CA GLY A 39 -10.44 -7.96 12.89
C GLY A 39 -9.26 -8.90 12.75
N SER A 40 -9.53 -10.19 12.76
CA SER A 40 -8.47 -11.19 12.79
C SER A 40 -8.56 -12.19 11.65
N SER A 41 -7.42 -12.72 11.25
CA SER A 41 -7.32 -13.73 10.19
C SER A 41 -7.89 -13.26 8.84
N ASN A 42 -7.75 -12.00 8.53
CA ASN A 42 -8.11 -11.46 7.22
C ASN A 42 -6.92 -11.54 6.25
N VAL A 43 -7.24 -11.65 4.98
CA VAL A 43 -6.27 -11.65 3.89
C VAL A 43 -6.56 -10.47 2.98
N TRP A 44 -5.54 -9.67 2.74
CA TRP A 44 -5.57 -8.48 1.91
C TRP A 44 -4.52 -8.61 0.81
N ASP A 45 -4.96 -8.55 -0.42
CA ASP A 45 -4.10 -8.47 -1.60
C ASP A 45 -4.49 -7.24 -2.40
N ILE A 46 -3.60 -6.26 -2.45
CA ILE A 46 -3.89 -4.97 -3.05
C ILE A 46 -2.79 -4.61 -4.04
N ASN A 47 -3.14 -4.59 -5.30
CA ASN A 47 -2.23 -4.25 -6.39
C ASN A 47 -2.65 -2.93 -7.01
N ILE A 48 -1.76 -1.96 -7.03
CA ILE A 48 -2.02 -0.64 -7.61
C ILE A 48 -0.94 -0.28 -8.62
N ASP A 49 -1.41 0.06 -9.80
CA ASP A 49 -0.61 0.61 -10.88
C ASP A 49 -1.14 2.02 -11.21
N ALA A 50 -0.58 3.01 -10.56
CA ALA A 50 -1.00 4.41 -10.71
C ALA A 50 0.12 5.38 -10.32
N ASP A 51 0.12 6.57 -10.95
CA ASP A 51 0.99 7.67 -10.60
C ASP A 51 0.52 8.35 -9.29
N ASP A 52 1.46 8.83 -8.48
CA ASP A 52 1.19 9.64 -7.29
C ASP A 52 0.19 9.00 -6.29
N VAL A 53 0.53 7.87 -5.73
CA VAL A 53 -0.33 7.16 -4.76
C VAL A 53 0.03 7.51 -3.33
N VAL A 54 -0.97 7.90 -2.56
CA VAL A 54 -0.88 8.12 -1.12
C VAL A 54 -1.76 7.09 -0.40
N TRP A 55 -1.15 6.34 0.48
CA TRP A 55 -1.83 5.34 1.29
C TRP A 55 -1.78 5.71 2.76
N ASP A 56 -2.90 5.55 3.43
CA ASP A 56 -3.02 5.50 4.88
C ASP A 56 -3.70 4.19 5.25
N VAL A 57 -3.01 3.36 6.02
CA VAL A 57 -3.46 1.98 6.29
C VAL A 57 -3.36 1.69 7.78
N ASP A 58 -4.51 1.57 8.41
CA ASP A 58 -4.62 1.20 9.82
C ASP A 58 -5.14 -0.22 9.97
N VAL A 59 -4.33 -1.09 10.57
CA VAL A 59 -4.69 -2.49 10.79
C VAL A 59 -4.71 -2.81 12.28
N ILE A 60 -5.87 -3.19 12.79
CA ILE A 60 -6.06 -3.61 14.18
C ILE A 60 -6.56 -5.05 14.24
N GLY A 61 -5.77 -5.94 14.83
CA GLY A 61 -6.17 -7.34 15.00
C GLY A 61 -5.03 -8.32 14.82
N SER A 62 -5.31 -9.60 14.93
CA SER A 62 -4.28 -10.62 14.98
C SER A 62 -4.31 -11.56 13.79
N SER A 63 -3.15 -12.06 13.41
CA SER A 63 -3.01 -13.06 12.33
C SER A 63 -3.58 -12.60 10.98
N ASN A 64 -3.49 -11.32 10.70
CA ASN A 64 -3.85 -10.79 9.39
C ASN A 64 -2.70 -10.97 8.40
N ASN A 65 -3.04 -11.15 7.14
CA ASN A 65 -2.09 -11.18 6.04
C ASN A 65 -2.35 -9.99 5.12
N PHE A 66 -1.37 -9.16 4.94
CA PHE A 66 -1.45 -7.97 4.12
C PHE A 66 -0.35 -7.97 3.07
N ALA A 67 -0.73 -8.11 1.81
CA ALA A 67 0.16 -7.98 0.69
C ALA A 67 -0.23 -6.76 -0.14
N THR A 68 0.73 -5.92 -0.46
CA THR A 68 0.52 -4.82 -1.39
C THR A 68 1.64 -4.72 -2.40
N THR A 69 1.26 -4.55 -3.65
CA THR A 69 2.17 -4.26 -4.74
C THR A 69 1.79 -2.95 -5.37
N GLN A 70 2.67 -1.99 -5.31
CA GLN A 70 2.53 -0.72 -5.98
C GLN A 70 3.57 -0.64 -7.09
N LEU A 71 3.10 -0.53 -8.31
CA LEU A 71 3.92 -0.44 -9.51
C LEU A 71 3.71 0.91 -10.17
N ASP A 72 4.78 1.43 -10.69
CA ASP A 72 4.82 2.66 -11.47
C ASP A 72 4.51 3.95 -10.71
N GLY A 73 4.88 5.09 -11.24
CA GLY A 73 4.50 6.39 -10.75
C GLY A 73 5.62 7.28 -10.18
N GLY A 74 5.31 8.56 -10.11
CA GLY A 74 6.24 9.59 -9.70
C GLY A 74 6.42 9.73 -8.19
N TYR A 75 5.34 9.78 -7.43
CA TYR A 75 5.38 9.99 -5.99
C TYR A 75 4.46 9.01 -5.26
N ASN A 76 5.06 8.13 -4.50
CA ASN A 76 4.34 7.12 -3.76
C ASN A 76 4.61 7.25 -2.25
N SER A 77 3.58 7.34 -1.45
CA SER A 77 3.68 7.43 0.00
C SER A 77 2.77 6.40 0.66
N LEU A 78 3.35 5.58 1.51
CA LEU A 78 2.62 4.66 2.37
C LEU A 78 2.85 5.04 3.83
N THR A 79 1.78 5.31 4.54
CA THR A 79 1.74 5.34 6.01
C THR A 79 0.97 4.13 6.49
N MET A 80 1.51 3.38 7.44
CA MET A 80 0.87 2.19 7.98
C MET A 80 1.03 2.13 9.47
N GLU A 81 -0.07 1.91 10.19
CA GLU A 81 -0.09 1.51 11.58
C GLU A 81 -0.63 0.09 11.71
N TRP A 82 0.11 -0.76 12.39
CA TRP A 82 -0.28 -2.15 12.61
C TRP A 82 -0.26 -2.50 14.09
N ILE A 83 -1.43 -2.79 14.64
CA ILE A 83 -1.59 -3.16 16.05
C ILE A 83 -2.15 -4.58 16.13
N GLY A 84 -1.39 -5.52 16.72
CA GLY A 84 -1.86 -6.88 16.87
C GLY A 84 -0.77 -7.90 17.12
N SER A 85 -1.08 -9.17 16.95
CA SER A 85 -0.09 -10.23 17.11
C SER A 85 -0.13 -11.23 15.96
N GLY A 86 1.05 -11.64 15.51
CA GLY A 86 1.20 -12.49 14.33
C GLY A 86 0.77 -11.76 13.06
N GLY A 87 0.87 -12.43 11.98
CA GLY A 87 0.51 -11.90 10.67
C GLY A 87 1.71 -11.83 9.72
N ASP A 88 1.43 -11.69 8.47
CA ASP A 88 2.41 -11.59 7.40
C ASP A 88 2.15 -10.31 6.60
N ILE A 89 3.18 -9.48 6.49
CA ILE A 89 3.08 -8.16 5.87
C ILE A 89 4.13 -8.07 4.77
N ASP A 90 3.66 -8.09 3.54
CA ASP A 90 4.49 -7.97 2.35
C ASP A 90 4.18 -6.66 1.62
N ILE A 91 5.13 -5.74 1.58
CA ILE A 91 5.01 -4.45 0.90
C ILE A 91 6.05 -4.38 -0.21
N LEU A 92 5.59 -4.24 -1.43
CA LEU A 92 6.44 -3.93 -2.58
C LEU A 92 6.04 -2.57 -3.15
N GLN A 93 6.92 -1.60 -3.03
CA GLN A 93 6.78 -0.30 -3.66
C GLN A 93 7.87 -0.15 -4.73
N SER A 94 7.44 0.07 -5.96
CA SER A 94 8.35 0.32 -7.09
C SER A 94 7.97 1.64 -7.74
N SER A 95 8.88 2.58 -7.76
CA SER A 95 8.75 3.72 -8.65
C SER A 95 9.10 3.27 -10.07
N GLY A 96 8.19 3.47 -10.98
CA GLY A 96 8.41 3.14 -12.38
C GLY A 96 9.52 3.96 -13.05
N THR A 97 9.62 3.84 -14.34
CA THR A 97 10.61 4.55 -15.16
C THR A 97 10.37 6.05 -15.10
N CYS A 98 11.09 6.72 -14.24
CA CYS A 98 11.04 8.16 -14.12
C CYS A 98 11.83 8.78 -15.24
N GLY A 99 11.17 9.24 -16.26
CA GLY A 99 11.77 9.79 -17.48
C GLY A 99 12.90 10.82 -17.24
N GLY A 100 14.10 10.31 -16.98
CA GLY A 100 15.35 11.05 -17.03
C GLY A 100 15.68 12.00 -15.86
N SER A 101 14.88 12.05 -14.80
CA SER A 101 15.20 12.88 -13.62
C SER A 101 14.89 12.14 -12.32
N ILE A 102 15.92 11.81 -11.56
CA ILE A 102 15.85 11.17 -10.25
C ILE A 102 15.03 12.02 -9.24
N SER A 103 14.82 13.28 -9.51
CA SER A 103 14.05 14.18 -8.64
C SER A 103 12.53 14.03 -8.74
N SER A 104 12.05 13.18 -9.62
CA SER A 104 10.62 13.00 -9.90
C SER A 104 10.03 11.71 -9.31
N CYS A 105 10.88 10.81 -8.83
CA CYS A 105 10.47 9.54 -8.26
C CYS A 105 10.79 9.49 -6.78
N TYR A 106 9.77 9.57 -5.99
CA TYR A 106 9.89 9.53 -4.54
C TYR A 106 9.00 8.44 -3.96
N GLY A 107 9.62 7.45 -3.37
CA GLY A 107 8.89 6.48 -2.55
C GLY A 107 9.15 6.74 -1.06
N VAL A 108 8.10 6.85 -0.27
CA VAL A 108 8.19 6.96 1.19
C VAL A 108 7.35 5.83 1.80
N ILE A 109 7.96 5.07 2.70
CA ILE A 109 7.26 4.11 3.53
C ILE A 109 7.50 4.50 4.98
N ASN A 110 6.43 4.85 5.68
CA ASN A 110 6.43 5.11 7.11
C ASN A 110 5.51 4.09 7.78
N ALA A 111 6.08 3.11 8.46
CA ALA A 111 5.32 2.03 9.04
C ALA A 111 5.66 1.86 10.52
N ASP A 112 4.64 1.81 11.35
CA ASP A 112 4.72 1.56 12.79
C ASP A 112 4.05 0.22 13.10
N PHE A 113 4.82 -0.68 13.71
CA PHE A 113 4.36 -2.02 14.02
C PHE A 113 4.42 -2.26 15.53
N ASP A 114 3.26 -2.20 16.18
CA ASP A 114 3.07 -2.68 17.56
C ASP A 114 2.56 -4.12 17.53
N SER A 115 3.46 -5.03 17.22
CA SER A 115 3.11 -6.43 16.98
C SER A 115 4.14 -7.40 17.54
N GLU A 116 3.63 -8.45 18.18
CA GLU A 116 4.43 -9.61 18.55
C GLU A 116 4.31 -10.70 17.47
N ASN A 117 5.45 -11.25 17.02
CA ASN A 117 5.52 -12.36 16.06
C ASN A 117 4.95 -12.08 14.67
N ALA A 118 4.95 -10.84 14.21
CA ALA A 118 4.67 -10.54 12.81
C ALA A 118 5.91 -10.78 11.93
N VAL A 119 5.67 -11.21 10.71
CA VAL A 119 6.69 -11.24 9.66
C VAL A 119 6.49 -10.04 8.76
N VAL A 120 7.52 -9.22 8.62
CA VAL A 120 7.43 -7.98 7.83
C VAL A 120 8.49 -7.99 6.73
N ASN A 121 8.06 -7.95 5.49
CA ASN A 121 8.91 -7.82 4.33
C ASN A 121 8.61 -6.53 3.58
N ILE A 122 9.54 -5.62 3.58
CA ILE A 122 9.40 -4.35 2.87
C ILE A 122 10.47 -4.28 1.78
N LYS A 123 10.03 -4.10 0.54
CA LYS A 123 10.90 -3.85 -0.60
C LYS A 123 10.54 -2.55 -1.26
N GLN A 124 11.49 -1.65 -1.29
CA GLN A 124 11.41 -0.45 -2.09
C GLN A 124 12.42 -0.58 -3.24
N LYS A 125 11.96 -0.37 -4.45
CA LYS A 125 12.79 -0.50 -5.64
C LYS A 125 12.63 0.74 -6.50
N ASP A 126 13.69 1.49 -6.60
CA ASP A 126 13.78 2.58 -7.57
C ASP A 126 14.48 2.05 -8.81
N THR A 127 13.82 2.08 -9.94
CA THR A 127 14.45 1.77 -11.22
C THR A 127 14.97 3.06 -11.83
N THR A 128 16.26 3.23 -11.70
CA THR A 128 17.00 4.19 -12.53
C THR A 128 17.46 3.47 -13.77
N ASP A 129 17.01 3.89 -14.94
CA ASP A 129 17.63 3.56 -16.23
C ASP A 129 18.90 4.37 -16.45
#